data_ce216a082f41b016612d1807bacf43f9
#
_entry.id   ce216a082f41b016612d1807bacf43f9
#
_cell.length_a   1.000
_cell.length_b   1.000
_cell.length_c   1.000
_cell.angle_alpha   90.00
_cell.angle_beta   90.00
_cell.angle_gamma   90.00
#
_symmetry.space_group_name_H-M   'P 1'
#
loop_
_entity.id
_entity.type
_entity.pdbx_description
1 polymer ?
#
loop_
_entity_poly.entity_id
_entity_poly.type
_entity_poly.pdbx_seq_one_letter_code
_entity_poly.pdbx_strand_id
1 'polypeptide(L)'
;MVVGNHVWLSGQINIDAGDDITSQTRGTLEKIDALLAEAGTSKHDLVFVQVLLKTMEFYAPMNEVYGAWLEGVNIKPTRAAFAVDALPADALVEIVVQAVKQD
;
A
#
# COMPACT_ATOMS: atom_id res chain seq x y z
N MET A 1 -2.19 -13.82 -3.18
CA MET A 1 -2.96 -14.81 -3.96
C MET A 1 -2.89 -14.45 -5.44
N VAL A 2 -2.52 -15.41 -6.26
CA VAL A 2 -2.45 -15.20 -7.71
C VAL A 2 -3.47 -16.13 -8.37
N VAL A 3 -4.37 -15.54 -9.18
CA VAL A 3 -5.35 -16.29 -9.96
C VAL A 3 -5.31 -15.74 -11.38
N GLY A 4 -4.80 -16.56 -12.33
CA GLY A 4 -4.53 -16.08 -13.68
C GLY A 4 -3.53 -14.92 -13.63
N ASN A 5 -3.92 -13.77 -14.17
CA ASN A 5 -3.09 -12.55 -14.14
C ASN A 5 -3.41 -11.65 -12.95
N HIS A 6 -4.39 -12.00 -12.12
CA HIS A 6 -4.77 -11.21 -10.97
C HIS A 6 -3.94 -11.55 -9.74
N VAL A 7 -3.50 -10.52 -9.03
CA VAL A 7 -2.73 -10.64 -7.80
C VAL A 7 -3.44 -9.85 -6.71
N TRP A 8 -3.79 -10.54 -5.62
CA TRP A 8 -4.35 -9.90 -4.43
C TRP A 8 -3.38 -10.07 -3.28
N LEU A 9 -3.03 -8.98 -2.62
CA LEU A 9 -2.27 -9.05 -1.38
C LEU A 9 -3.23 -8.80 -0.21
N SER A 10 -3.00 -9.52 0.89
CA SER A 10 -3.66 -9.20 2.15
C SER A 10 -3.21 -7.82 2.61
N GLY A 11 -3.97 -7.20 3.49
CA GLY A 11 -3.59 -5.91 4.06
C GLY A 11 -2.23 -5.98 4.74
N GLN A 12 -1.38 -5.00 4.45
CA GLN A 12 -0.01 -4.94 4.98
C GLN A 12 0.14 -3.78 5.94
N ILE A 13 0.86 -4.05 7.03
CA ILE A 13 1.29 -3.05 8.01
C ILE A 13 2.79 -3.22 8.24
N ASN A 14 3.45 -2.21 8.77
CA ASN A 14 4.84 -2.33 9.18
C ASN A 14 5.12 -1.44 10.40
N ILE A 15 4.73 -1.91 11.58
CA ILE A 15 4.94 -1.18 12.83
C ILE A 15 6.42 -1.09 13.21
N ASP A 16 7.25 -2.01 12.72
CA ASP A 16 8.68 -2.01 13.00
C ASP A 16 9.44 -0.93 12.21
N ALA A 17 8.80 -0.32 11.21
CA ALA A 17 9.43 0.72 10.41
C ALA A 17 9.62 2.04 11.17
N GLY A 18 8.86 2.26 12.24
CA GLY A 18 8.97 3.47 13.07
C GLY A 18 7.69 3.79 13.80
N ASP A 19 7.72 4.89 14.57
CA ASP A 19 6.59 5.29 15.41
C ASP A 19 5.73 6.39 14.77
N ASP A 20 6.10 6.88 13.59
CA ASP A 20 5.39 7.95 12.90
C ASP A 20 4.75 7.45 11.59
N ILE A 21 3.79 8.21 11.11
CA ILE A 21 3.03 7.83 9.91
C ILE A 21 3.91 7.76 8.66
N THR A 22 4.86 8.68 8.51
CA THR A 22 5.75 8.69 7.34
C THR A 22 6.59 7.42 7.27
N SER A 23 7.21 7.03 8.38
CA SER A 23 8.03 5.81 8.45
C SER A 23 7.21 4.56 8.23
N GLN A 24 6.02 4.46 8.86
CA GLN A 24 5.17 3.29 8.70
C GLN A 24 4.61 3.17 7.28
N THR A 25 4.25 4.28 6.66
CA THR A 25 3.78 4.26 5.27
C THR A 25 4.91 3.79 4.34
N ARG A 26 6.09 4.35 4.48
CA ARG A 26 7.24 3.97 3.66
C ARG A 26 7.58 2.49 3.83
N GLY A 27 7.67 2.02 5.06
CA GLY A 27 7.99 0.62 5.34
C GLY A 27 6.92 -0.33 4.85
N THR A 28 5.64 0.04 4.94
CA THR A 28 4.55 -0.77 4.41
C THR A 28 4.63 -0.87 2.89
N LEU A 29 4.91 0.23 2.19
CA LEU A 29 5.04 0.23 0.74
C LEU A 29 6.26 -0.57 0.27
N GLU A 30 7.38 -0.52 0.99
CA GLU A 30 8.54 -1.37 0.70
C GLU A 30 8.20 -2.85 0.81
N LYS A 31 7.43 -3.20 1.82
CA LYS A 31 6.96 -4.57 2.03
C LYS A 31 6.06 -5.02 0.88
N ILE A 32 5.18 -4.13 0.42
CA ILE A 32 4.31 -4.39 -0.74
C ILE A 32 5.14 -4.59 -2.00
N ASP A 33 6.16 -3.75 -2.23
CA ASP A 33 7.07 -3.94 -3.38
C ASP A 33 7.70 -5.33 -3.38
N ALA A 34 8.17 -5.80 -2.23
CA ALA A 34 8.78 -7.12 -2.11
C ALA A 34 7.76 -8.24 -2.41
N LEU A 35 6.55 -8.11 -1.88
CA LEU A 35 5.49 -9.10 -2.09
C LEU A 35 5.03 -9.15 -3.55
N LEU A 36 4.93 -8.00 -4.20
CA LEU A 36 4.59 -7.93 -5.62
C LEU A 36 5.69 -8.60 -6.47
N ALA A 37 6.95 -8.36 -6.14
CA ALA A 37 8.07 -9.01 -6.83
C ALA A 37 8.01 -10.52 -6.70
N GLU A 38 7.71 -11.04 -5.50
CA GLU A 38 7.52 -12.48 -5.29
C GLU A 38 6.39 -13.04 -6.13
N ALA A 39 5.34 -12.26 -6.35
CA ALA A 39 4.19 -12.68 -7.17
C ALA A 39 4.45 -12.50 -8.67
N GLY A 40 5.62 -12.01 -9.06
CA GLY A 40 5.99 -11.83 -10.46
C GLY A 40 5.44 -10.56 -11.09
N THR A 41 5.20 -9.52 -10.31
CA THR A 41 4.65 -8.26 -10.79
C THR A 41 5.31 -7.09 -10.05
N SER A 42 4.80 -5.89 -10.24
CA SER A 42 5.31 -4.69 -9.59
C SER A 42 4.21 -3.64 -9.45
N LYS A 43 4.54 -2.51 -8.82
CA LYS A 43 3.61 -1.39 -8.67
C LYS A 43 3.12 -0.82 -10.00
N HIS A 44 3.83 -1.09 -11.09
CA HIS A 44 3.40 -0.66 -12.44
C HIS A 44 2.13 -1.37 -12.91
N ASP A 45 1.80 -2.50 -12.30
CA ASP A 45 0.63 -3.31 -12.63
C ASP A 45 -0.53 -3.13 -11.65
N LEU A 46 -0.40 -2.25 -10.66
CA LEU A 46 -1.45 -2.01 -9.68
C LEU A 46 -2.71 -1.44 -10.34
N VAL A 47 -3.86 -1.96 -9.93
CA VAL A 47 -5.16 -1.47 -10.40
C VAL A 47 -5.96 -0.83 -9.27
N PHE A 48 -5.76 -1.25 -8.03
CA PHE A 48 -6.49 -0.70 -6.89
C PHE A 48 -5.65 -0.73 -5.63
N VAL A 49 -5.71 0.37 -4.86
CA VAL A 49 -5.04 0.51 -3.57
C VAL A 49 -6.07 1.04 -2.57
N GLN A 50 -6.18 0.36 -1.43
CA GLN A 50 -7.00 0.82 -0.32
C GLN A 50 -6.08 1.16 0.85
N VAL A 51 -6.19 2.39 1.36
CA VAL A 51 -5.37 2.86 2.48
C VAL A 51 -6.27 3.08 3.68
N LEU A 52 -5.99 2.36 4.76
CA LEU A 52 -6.71 2.46 6.03
C LEU A 52 -5.83 3.19 7.03
N LEU A 53 -6.35 4.25 7.64
CA LEU A 53 -5.60 5.11 8.56
C LEU A 53 -6.18 5.07 9.96
N LYS A 54 -5.33 5.18 10.95
CA LYS A 54 -5.76 5.30 12.34
C LYS A 54 -6.55 6.59 12.57
N THR A 55 -6.19 7.67 11.86
CA THR A 55 -6.87 8.96 11.90
C THR A 55 -6.66 9.68 10.56
N MET A 56 -7.61 10.49 10.15
CA MET A 56 -7.46 11.29 8.92
C MET A 56 -6.43 12.41 9.06
N GLU A 57 -5.96 12.69 10.27
CA GLU A 57 -4.83 13.60 10.48
C GLU A 57 -3.57 13.10 9.79
N PHE A 58 -3.46 11.79 9.55
CA PHE A 58 -2.32 11.16 8.88
C PHE A 58 -2.43 11.19 7.34
N TYR A 59 -3.55 11.69 6.81
CA TYR A 59 -3.80 11.63 5.36
C TYR A 59 -2.71 12.36 4.56
N ALA A 60 -2.40 13.61 4.91
CA ALA A 60 -1.45 14.41 4.15
C ALA A 60 -0.03 13.81 4.15
N PRO A 61 0.57 13.45 5.31
CA PRO A 61 1.89 12.85 5.31
C PRO A 61 1.91 11.47 4.64
N MET A 62 0.86 10.66 4.80
CA MET A 62 0.74 9.39 4.09
C MET A 62 0.72 9.61 2.58
N ASN A 63 -0.09 10.56 2.13
CA ASN A 63 -0.27 10.83 0.71
C ASN A 63 1.01 11.32 0.04
N GLU A 64 1.83 12.05 0.78
CA GLU A 64 3.14 12.51 0.31
C GLU A 64 4.06 11.33 0.00
N VAL A 65 4.13 10.36 0.90
CA VAL A 65 4.94 9.14 0.72
C VAL A 65 4.37 8.30 -0.43
N TYR A 66 3.06 8.14 -0.45
CA TYR A 66 2.36 7.36 -1.47
C TYR A 66 2.60 7.96 -2.87
N GLY A 67 2.48 9.28 -3.01
CA GLY A 67 2.73 9.95 -4.28
C GLY A 67 4.15 9.77 -4.77
N ALA A 68 5.13 9.90 -3.88
CA ALA A 68 6.53 9.68 -4.21
C ALA A 68 6.78 8.22 -4.64
N TRP A 69 6.12 7.27 -3.99
CA TRP A 69 6.24 5.85 -4.32
C TRP A 69 5.74 5.55 -5.74
N LEU A 70 4.73 6.27 -6.20
CA LEU A 70 4.15 6.09 -7.53
C LEU A 70 4.80 6.95 -8.62
N GLU A 71 5.83 7.73 -8.30
CA GLU A 71 6.56 8.47 -9.34
C GLU A 71 7.13 7.48 -10.36
N GLY A 72 7.00 7.82 -11.64
CA GLY A 72 7.45 6.96 -12.73
C GLY A 72 6.46 5.89 -13.14
N VAL A 73 5.38 5.70 -12.39
CA VAL A 73 4.30 4.79 -12.78
C VAL A 73 3.43 5.52 -13.81
N ASN A 74 3.32 4.95 -15.00
CA ASN A 74 2.63 5.55 -16.14
C ASN A 74 1.14 5.69 -15.89
N ILE A 75 0.50 4.58 -15.54
CA ILE A 75 -0.94 4.54 -15.24
C ILE A 75 -1.08 4.24 -13.76
N LYS A 76 -1.53 5.22 -13.00
CA LYS A 76 -1.66 5.08 -11.57
C LYS A 76 -2.92 4.30 -11.20
N PRO A 77 -2.88 3.50 -10.14
CA PRO A 77 -4.05 2.74 -9.70
C PRO A 77 -5.16 3.65 -9.18
N THR A 78 -6.39 3.13 -9.21
CA THR A 78 -7.48 3.74 -8.44
C THR A 78 -7.20 3.58 -6.96
N ARG A 79 -7.75 4.47 -6.12
CA ARG A 79 -7.46 4.45 -4.68
C ARG A 79 -8.65 4.88 -3.86
N ALA A 80 -8.82 4.24 -2.70
CA ALA A 80 -9.68 4.71 -1.62
C ALA A 80 -8.82 4.86 -0.35
N ALA A 81 -9.05 5.91 0.42
CA ALA A 81 -8.35 6.15 1.68
C ALA A 81 -9.32 6.68 2.70
N PHE A 82 -9.36 6.07 3.89
CA PHE A 82 -10.26 6.50 4.97
C PHE A 82 -9.73 6.01 6.31
N ALA A 83 -10.25 6.62 7.39
CA ALA A 83 -9.90 6.22 8.75
C ALA A 83 -10.83 5.11 9.23
N VAL A 84 -10.30 4.26 10.11
CA VAL A 84 -11.02 3.17 10.76
C VAL A 84 -10.86 3.26 12.27
N ASP A 85 -11.69 2.55 13.02
CA ASP A 85 -11.66 2.58 14.49
C ASP A 85 -10.36 2.03 15.05
N ALA A 86 -9.82 0.96 14.46
CA ALA A 86 -8.60 0.31 14.93
C ALA A 86 -7.95 -0.46 13.79
N LEU A 87 -6.63 -0.61 13.89
CA LEU A 87 -5.84 -1.41 12.96
C LEU A 87 -5.08 -2.49 13.73
N PRO A 88 -4.72 -3.60 13.07
CA PRO A 88 -3.93 -4.65 13.71
C PRO A 88 -2.65 -4.08 14.31
N ALA A 89 -2.26 -4.61 15.48
CA ALA A 89 -1.04 -4.21 16.21
C ALA A 89 -0.94 -2.70 16.44
N ASP A 90 -2.08 -2.01 16.51
CA ASP A 90 -2.14 -0.55 16.68
C ASP A 90 -1.33 0.19 15.61
N ALA A 91 -1.29 -0.35 14.40
CA ALA A 91 -0.62 0.28 13.28
C ALA A 91 -1.26 1.64 12.95
N LEU A 92 -0.47 2.55 12.39
CA LEU A 92 -0.96 3.86 11.98
C LEU A 92 -1.57 3.81 10.58
N VAL A 93 -1.16 2.83 9.77
CA VAL A 93 -1.63 2.66 8.40
C VAL A 93 -1.63 1.18 8.04
N GLU A 94 -2.63 0.79 7.24
CA GLU A 94 -2.70 -0.53 6.60
C GLU A 94 -3.01 -0.30 5.13
N ILE A 95 -2.34 -1.03 4.24
CA ILE A 95 -2.51 -0.85 2.80
C ILE A 95 -2.84 -2.19 2.15
N VAL A 96 -3.90 -2.19 1.36
CA VAL A 96 -4.39 -3.36 0.61
C VAL A 96 -4.26 -3.04 -0.87
N VAL A 97 -3.66 -3.95 -1.64
CA VAL A 97 -3.45 -3.71 -3.06
C VAL A 97 -3.91 -4.88 -3.91
N GLN A 98 -4.28 -4.56 -5.15
CA GLN A 98 -4.58 -5.54 -6.20
C GLN A 98 -3.82 -5.14 -7.46
N ALA A 99 -3.31 -6.13 -8.17
CA ALA A 99 -2.58 -5.91 -9.41
C ALA A 99 -3.08 -6.88 -10.49
N VAL A 100 -2.88 -6.50 -11.75
CA VAL A 100 -3.13 -7.37 -12.89
C VAL A 100 -1.85 -7.43 -13.71
N LYS A 101 -1.23 -8.60 -13.77
CA LYS A 101 0.02 -8.78 -14.53
C LYS A 101 -0.20 -8.51 -16.01
N GLN A 102 0.73 -7.81 -16.60
CA GLN A 102 0.75 -7.59 -18.05
C GLN A 102 1.50 -8.74 -18.73
N ASP A 103 1.02 -9.13 -19.86
CA ASP A 103 1.67 -10.18 -20.68
C ASP A 103 2.82 -9.62 -21.51
#